data_d69146070d23e2e727f75e37ba78003a
#
_entry.id   d69146070d23e2e727f75e37ba78003a
#
_cell.length_a   1.000
_cell.length_b   1.000
_cell.length_c   1.000
_cell.angle_alpha   90.00
_cell.angle_beta   90.00
_cell.angle_gamma   90.00
#
_symmetry.space_group_name_H-M   'P 1'
#
loop_
_entity.id
_entity.type
_entity.pdbx_description
1 polymer ?
#
loop_
_entity_poly.entity_id
_entity_poly.type
_entity_poly.pdbx_seq_one_letter_code
_entity_poly.pdbx_strand_id
1 'polypeptide(L)'
;MIEVRNLYKRYHGPFGGDWVLQDVNFVIPQGVSVGLIGRNGAGKSTLLKLLARMDTPDKGDIITNSKISWPIGLKGGFQGSMTGRQNVKFVARIHGGEDRMQQIIDYVQDFAEIGKAFDQPMKTYSSGMRSRLAFGLSLAFDFDVYISDEATAVGDTAFKKKAKKAFRDRIGKSSLIMVSHSVGILQDLCQAGIWLHQGQAIWFDKLDDALAAYNESISK
;
A
#
# COMPACT_ATOMS: atom_id res chain seq x y z
N MET A 1 16.55 2.41 -0.50
CA MET A 1 16.53 3.36 0.65
C MET A 1 15.43 4.38 0.40
N ILE A 2 14.66 4.71 1.44
CA ILE A 2 13.67 5.79 1.43
C ILE A 2 14.01 6.71 2.58
N GLU A 3 14.19 7.99 2.31
CA GLU A 3 14.48 9.01 3.31
C GLU A 3 13.34 10.03 3.34
N VAL A 4 12.81 10.29 4.52
CA VAL A 4 11.77 11.30 4.78
C VAL A 4 12.37 12.40 5.64
N ARG A 5 12.27 13.65 5.16
CA ARG A 5 12.86 14.83 5.79
C ARG A 5 11.83 15.90 6.07
N ASN A 6 11.69 16.30 7.33
CA ASN A 6 10.83 17.39 7.78
C ASN A 6 9.45 17.39 7.12
N LEU A 7 8.81 16.21 7.06
CA LEU A 7 7.58 16.00 6.33
C LEU A 7 6.39 16.52 7.16
N TYR A 8 5.59 17.38 6.54
CA TYR A 8 4.33 17.89 7.09
C TYR A 8 3.19 17.64 6.14
N LYS A 9 2.04 17.23 6.67
CA LYS A 9 0.80 17.09 5.91
C LYS A 9 -0.40 17.50 6.74
N ARG A 10 -1.30 18.30 6.13
CA ARG A 10 -2.63 18.61 6.65
C ARG A 10 -3.67 18.55 5.54
N TYR A 11 -4.91 18.40 5.91
CA TYR A 11 -6.04 18.52 5.00
C TYR A 11 -6.87 19.74 5.39
N HIS A 12 -7.12 20.62 4.43
CA HIS A 12 -7.90 21.82 4.68
C HIS A 12 -9.38 21.46 4.70
N GLY A 13 -10.04 21.71 5.84
CA GLY A 13 -11.48 21.76 5.98
C GLY A 13 -11.99 23.21 5.91
N PRO A 14 -13.31 23.44 5.97
CA PRO A 14 -13.92 24.78 5.97
C PRO A 14 -13.42 25.71 7.10
N PHE A 15 -12.87 25.14 8.16
CA PHE A 15 -12.40 25.85 9.36
C PHE A 15 -10.88 25.75 9.57
N GLY A 16 -10.10 25.44 8.52
CA GLY A 16 -8.69 25.08 8.65
C GLY A 16 -8.53 23.59 8.97
N GLY A 17 -7.32 23.12 9.08
CA GLY A 17 -7.01 21.71 9.40
C GLY A 17 -5.77 21.60 10.28
N ASP A 18 -5.87 20.75 11.30
CA ASP A 18 -4.71 20.37 12.10
C ASP A 18 -3.71 19.55 11.27
N TRP A 19 -2.46 19.60 11.67
CA TRP A 19 -1.44 18.77 11.07
C TRP A 19 -1.71 17.29 11.36
N VAL A 20 -1.89 16.51 10.31
CA VAL A 20 -2.01 15.04 10.37
C VAL A 20 -0.62 14.40 10.55
N LEU A 21 0.38 14.99 9.88
CA LEU A 21 1.79 14.65 10.03
C LEU A 21 2.56 15.92 10.28
N GLN A 22 3.49 15.89 11.25
CA GLN A 22 4.22 17.04 11.70
C GLN A 22 5.67 16.69 12.00
N ASP A 23 6.59 17.32 11.27
CA ASP A 23 8.03 17.11 11.39
C ASP A 23 8.46 15.64 11.37
N VAL A 24 7.92 14.88 10.43
CA VAL A 24 8.22 13.46 10.30
C VAL A 24 9.58 13.27 9.64
N ASN A 25 10.47 12.56 10.32
CA ASN A 25 11.84 12.29 9.89
C ASN A 25 12.19 10.83 10.16
N PHE A 26 12.58 10.09 9.13
CA PHE A 26 13.13 8.72 9.25
C PHE A 26 13.82 8.27 7.97
N VAL A 27 14.61 7.20 8.07
CA VAL A 27 15.22 6.52 6.94
C VAL A 27 14.85 5.04 6.97
N ILE A 28 14.30 4.53 5.88
CA ILE A 28 14.10 3.10 5.67
C ILE A 28 15.28 2.57 4.84
N PRO A 29 16.12 1.70 5.39
CA PRO A 29 17.20 1.07 4.63
C PRO A 29 16.68 0.23 3.46
N GLN A 30 17.51 0.05 2.44
CA GLN A 30 17.14 -0.81 1.31
C GLN A 30 16.96 -2.26 1.76
N GLY A 31 15.91 -2.92 1.30
CA GLY A 31 15.64 -4.32 1.61
C GLY A 31 14.93 -4.56 2.94
N VAL A 32 14.72 -3.53 3.77
CA VAL A 32 14.03 -3.65 5.06
C VAL A 32 12.53 -3.52 4.89
N SER A 33 11.78 -4.50 5.40
CA SER A 33 10.32 -4.42 5.50
C SER A 33 9.90 -3.82 6.83
N VAL A 34 8.90 -2.93 6.80
CA VAL A 34 8.54 -2.06 7.91
C VAL A 34 7.07 -2.19 8.27
N GLY A 35 6.78 -2.44 9.55
CA GLY A 35 5.45 -2.32 10.13
C GLY A 35 5.14 -0.89 10.56
N LEU A 36 4.05 -0.32 10.04
CA LEU A 36 3.58 1.00 10.43
C LEU A 36 2.50 0.86 11.51
N ILE A 37 2.80 1.33 12.71
CA ILE A 37 2.01 1.13 13.93
C ILE A 37 1.48 2.48 14.41
N GLY A 38 0.30 2.47 15.04
CA GLY A 38 -0.32 3.67 15.62
C GLY A 38 -1.83 3.55 15.71
N ARG A 39 -2.44 4.42 16.52
CA ARG A 39 -3.91 4.46 16.71
C ARG A 39 -4.64 4.80 15.42
N ASN A 40 -5.94 4.51 15.37
CA ASN A 40 -6.78 5.00 14.27
C ASN A 40 -6.77 6.53 14.27
N GLY A 41 -6.63 7.12 13.08
CA GLY A 41 -6.48 8.57 12.92
C GLY A 41 -5.05 9.11 13.10
N ALA A 42 -4.05 8.29 13.47
CA ALA A 42 -2.67 8.76 13.66
C ALA A 42 -1.94 9.21 12.37
N GLY A 43 -2.56 9.08 11.19
CA GLY A 43 -1.95 9.49 9.93
C GLY A 43 -1.31 8.35 9.11
N LYS A 44 -1.49 7.06 9.51
CA LYS A 44 -0.89 5.91 8.81
C LYS A 44 -1.19 5.90 7.31
N SER A 45 -2.49 5.94 6.94
CA SER A 45 -2.89 5.93 5.53
C SER A 45 -2.47 7.19 4.77
N THR A 46 -2.33 8.33 5.46
CA THR A 46 -1.76 9.56 4.90
C THR A 46 -0.29 9.37 4.56
N LEU A 47 0.50 8.84 5.49
CA LEU A 47 1.92 8.56 5.26
C LEU A 47 2.11 7.56 4.10
N LEU A 48 1.31 6.48 4.05
CA LEU A 48 1.37 5.51 2.95
C LEU A 48 1.07 6.15 1.58
N LYS A 49 0.07 7.07 1.50
CA LYS A 49 -0.24 7.79 0.26
C LYS A 49 0.89 8.71 -0.18
N LEU A 50 1.55 9.40 0.76
CA LEU A 50 2.70 10.25 0.47
C LEU A 50 3.90 9.42 -0.02
N LEU A 51 4.20 8.30 0.63
CA LEU A 51 5.26 7.37 0.20
C LEU A 51 4.98 6.79 -1.19
N ALA A 52 3.71 6.49 -1.49
CA ALA A 52 3.26 6.02 -2.80
C ALA A 52 3.20 7.13 -3.86
N ARG A 53 3.52 8.38 -3.53
CA ARG A 53 3.35 9.56 -4.40
C ARG A 53 1.92 9.75 -4.93
N MET A 54 0.93 9.29 -4.17
CA MET A 54 -0.51 9.48 -4.45
C MET A 54 -1.04 10.78 -3.86
N ASP A 55 -0.25 11.42 -3.03
CA ASP A 55 -0.49 12.74 -2.43
C ASP A 55 0.85 13.47 -2.33
N THR A 56 0.82 14.78 -2.17
CA THR A 56 2.01 15.61 -2.00
C THR A 56 2.10 16.16 -0.57
N PRO A 57 3.29 16.22 0.03
CA PRO A 57 3.43 16.86 1.33
C PRO A 57 3.21 18.37 1.23
N ASP A 58 2.78 19.01 2.33
CA ASP A 58 2.71 20.47 2.42
C ASP A 58 4.07 21.09 2.67
N LYS A 59 4.98 20.35 3.35
CA LYS A 59 6.39 20.72 3.58
C LYS A 59 7.23 19.45 3.66
N GLY A 60 8.54 19.61 3.40
CA GLY A 60 9.51 18.53 3.47
C GLY A 60 9.54 17.65 2.23
N ASP A 61 10.38 16.63 2.25
CA ASP A 61 10.68 15.83 1.07
C ASP A 61 10.69 14.32 1.38
N ILE A 62 10.35 13.53 0.34
CA ILE A 62 10.55 12.08 0.32
C ILE A 62 11.55 11.77 -0.79
N ILE A 63 12.75 11.35 -0.40
CA ILE A 63 13.88 11.09 -1.28
C ILE A 63 14.04 9.58 -1.43
N THR A 64 13.91 9.08 -2.67
CA THR A 64 14.10 7.66 -2.97
C THR A 64 14.34 7.43 -4.45
N ASN A 65 15.17 6.43 -4.75
CA ASN A 65 15.34 5.87 -6.09
C ASN A 65 14.57 4.54 -6.27
N SER A 66 13.89 4.07 -5.20
CA SER A 66 13.12 2.83 -5.25
C SER A 66 11.77 3.05 -5.93
N LYS A 67 11.36 2.09 -6.75
CA LYS A 67 9.99 2.02 -7.28
C LYS A 67 9.06 1.54 -6.17
N ILE A 68 8.22 2.45 -5.68
CA ILE A 68 7.25 2.16 -4.61
C ILE A 68 5.89 1.91 -5.24
N SER A 69 5.21 0.85 -4.81
CA SER A 69 3.86 0.56 -5.29
C SER A 69 2.83 1.53 -4.71
N TRP A 70 1.68 1.65 -5.37
CA TRP A 70 0.46 2.10 -4.69
C TRP A 70 0.03 1.04 -3.66
N PRO A 71 -0.82 1.38 -2.67
CA PRO A 71 -1.34 0.41 -1.72
C PRO A 71 -2.03 -0.76 -2.42
N ILE A 72 -1.60 -1.99 -2.11
CA ILE A 72 -2.11 -3.20 -2.75
C ILE A 72 -3.60 -3.34 -2.52
N GLY A 73 -4.34 -3.67 -3.60
CA GLY A 73 -5.79 -3.81 -3.52
C GLY A 73 -6.54 -2.48 -3.43
N LEU A 74 -5.87 -1.35 -3.65
CA LEU A 74 -6.51 -0.04 -3.68
C LEU A 74 -7.63 -0.02 -4.72
N LYS A 75 -8.86 0.21 -4.25
CA LYS A 75 -10.08 0.23 -5.09
C LYS A 75 -10.29 1.55 -5.84
N GLY A 76 -9.49 2.56 -5.54
CA GLY A 76 -9.53 3.87 -6.19
C GLY A 76 -8.74 3.90 -7.50
N GLY A 77 -9.10 4.85 -8.39
CA GLY A 77 -8.37 5.06 -9.64
C GLY A 77 -8.92 4.29 -10.85
N PHE A 78 -9.86 3.36 -10.66
CA PHE A 78 -10.51 2.69 -11.78
C PHE A 78 -11.68 3.53 -12.34
N GLN A 79 -11.73 3.62 -13.65
CA GLN A 79 -12.82 4.29 -14.36
C GLN A 79 -13.99 3.30 -14.56
N GLY A 80 -15.11 3.58 -13.91
CA GLY A 80 -16.27 2.69 -13.91
C GLY A 80 -16.90 2.43 -15.28
N SER A 81 -16.80 3.37 -16.23
CA SER A 81 -17.29 3.24 -17.60
C SER A 81 -16.39 2.37 -18.49
N MET A 82 -15.13 2.20 -18.12
CA MET A 82 -14.18 1.35 -18.82
C MET A 82 -14.30 -0.11 -18.36
N THR A 83 -13.96 -1.05 -19.23
CA THR A 83 -13.86 -2.46 -18.89
C THR A 83 -12.66 -2.73 -17.96
N GLY A 84 -12.62 -3.90 -17.31
CA GLY A 84 -11.45 -4.34 -16.56
C GLY A 84 -10.19 -4.32 -17.41
N ARG A 85 -10.26 -4.88 -18.61
CA ARG A 85 -9.16 -4.89 -19.59
C ARG A 85 -8.67 -3.47 -19.94
N GLN A 86 -9.59 -2.54 -20.17
CA GLN A 86 -9.24 -1.14 -20.49
C GLN A 86 -8.58 -0.45 -19.30
N ASN A 87 -9.06 -0.67 -18.08
CA ASN A 87 -8.43 -0.14 -16.87
C ASN A 87 -7.01 -0.71 -16.67
N VAL A 88 -6.81 -2.02 -16.88
CA VAL A 88 -5.48 -2.64 -16.84
C VAL A 88 -4.54 -2.02 -17.86
N LYS A 89 -4.99 -1.85 -19.11
CA LYS A 89 -4.20 -1.18 -20.16
C LYS A 89 -3.83 0.25 -19.78
N PHE A 90 -4.77 0.99 -19.22
CA PHE A 90 -4.55 2.38 -18.79
C PHE A 90 -3.45 2.47 -17.72
N VAL A 91 -3.56 1.64 -16.67
CA VAL A 91 -2.55 1.62 -15.59
C VAL A 91 -1.20 1.15 -16.10
N ALA A 92 -1.16 0.16 -16.99
CA ALA A 92 0.09 -0.32 -17.58
C ALA A 92 0.82 0.78 -18.36
N ARG A 93 0.11 1.62 -19.11
CA ARG A 93 0.70 2.76 -19.82
C ARG A 93 1.32 3.79 -18.87
N ILE A 94 0.60 4.11 -17.78
CA ILE A 94 1.09 5.09 -16.78
C ILE A 94 2.35 4.60 -16.08
N HIS A 95 2.44 3.30 -15.80
CA HIS A 95 3.53 2.72 -15.01
C HIS A 95 4.64 2.06 -15.85
N GLY A 96 4.75 2.41 -17.14
CA GLY A 96 5.83 1.93 -18.01
C GLY A 96 5.75 0.45 -18.37
N GLY A 97 4.55 -0.12 -18.36
CA GLY A 97 4.29 -1.51 -18.74
C GLY A 97 3.94 -1.70 -20.23
N GLU A 98 4.22 -0.74 -21.08
CA GLU A 98 3.78 -0.76 -22.50
C GLU A 98 4.40 -1.92 -23.26
N ASP A 99 5.69 -2.17 -23.07
CA ASP A 99 6.42 -3.29 -23.70
C ASP A 99 5.93 -4.68 -23.24
N ARG A 100 5.30 -4.75 -22.06
CA ARG A 100 4.75 -5.98 -21.46
C ARG A 100 3.22 -5.97 -21.36
N MET A 101 2.57 -5.10 -22.14
CA MET A 101 1.13 -4.84 -22.05
C MET A 101 0.30 -6.13 -22.06
N GLN A 102 0.55 -7.01 -23.03
CA GLN A 102 -0.22 -8.25 -23.17
C GLN A 102 0.02 -9.19 -21.98
N GLN A 103 1.27 -9.31 -21.52
CA GLN A 103 1.62 -10.15 -20.36
C GLN A 103 0.92 -9.66 -19.07
N ILE A 104 0.87 -8.33 -18.87
CA ILE A 104 0.16 -7.72 -17.74
C ILE A 104 -1.34 -8.03 -17.80
N ILE A 105 -1.95 -7.89 -18.99
CA ILE A 105 -3.37 -8.16 -19.18
C ILE A 105 -3.68 -9.62 -18.88
N ASP A 106 -2.91 -10.54 -19.47
CA ASP A 106 -3.12 -11.98 -19.31
C ASP A 106 -2.94 -12.39 -17.85
N TYR A 107 -1.89 -11.90 -17.19
CA TYR A 107 -1.67 -12.15 -15.78
C TYR A 107 -2.84 -11.66 -14.90
N VAL A 108 -3.32 -10.43 -15.13
CA VAL A 108 -4.41 -9.87 -14.33
C VAL A 108 -5.72 -10.59 -14.58
N GLN A 109 -6.01 -10.96 -15.84
CA GLN A 109 -7.21 -11.71 -16.22
C GLN A 109 -7.24 -13.08 -15.54
N ASP A 110 -6.14 -13.82 -15.61
CA ASP A 110 -6.00 -15.15 -15.00
C ASP A 110 -6.03 -15.07 -13.48
N PHE A 111 -5.36 -14.06 -12.92
CA PHE A 111 -5.30 -13.89 -11.47
C PHE A 111 -6.67 -13.54 -10.88
N ALA A 112 -7.39 -12.60 -11.50
CA ALA A 112 -8.66 -12.09 -10.97
C ALA A 112 -9.80 -13.12 -11.02
N GLU A 113 -9.75 -14.09 -11.95
CA GLU A 113 -10.78 -15.15 -12.10
C GLU A 113 -12.21 -14.61 -12.19
N ILE A 114 -12.41 -13.52 -12.94
CA ILE A 114 -13.72 -12.89 -13.13
C ILE A 114 -14.35 -13.22 -14.48
N GLY A 115 -13.70 -14.09 -15.25
CA GLY A 115 -14.22 -14.61 -16.52
C GLY A 115 -14.61 -13.50 -17.50
N LYS A 116 -15.76 -13.67 -18.17
CA LYS A 116 -16.27 -12.73 -19.19
C LYS A 116 -16.49 -11.30 -18.66
N ALA A 117 -16.62 -11.13 -17.35
CA ALA A 117 -16.77 -9.80 -16.76
C ALA A 117 -15.55 -8.92 -16.96
N PHE A 118 -14.35 -9.50 -17.20
CA PHE A 118 -13.14 -8.73 -17.49
C PHE A 118 -13.30 -7.76 -18.68
N ASP A 119 -14.17 -8.10 -19.63
CA ASP A 119 -14.49 -7.28 -20.79
C ASP A 119 -15.82 -6.49 -20.67
N GLN A 120 -16.41 -6.46 -19.47
CA GLN A 120 -17.59 -5.64 -19.15
C GLN A 120 -17.18 -4.36 -18.38
N PRO A 121 -17.99 -3.29 -18.43
CA PRO A 121 -17.72 -2.07 -17.68
C PRO A 121 -17.61 -2.32 -16.18
N MET A 122 -16.59 -1.75 -15.52
CA MET A 122 -16.33 -1.98 -14.09
C MET A 122 -17.46 -1.50 -13.17
N LYS A 123 -18.33 -0.60 -13.63
CA LYS A 123 -19.54 -0.21 -12.86
C LYS A 123 -20.46 -1.40 -12.58
N THR A 124 -20.42 -2.47 -13.39
CA THR A 124 -21.22 -3.68 -13.20
C THR A 124 -20.58 -4.72 -12.27
N TYR A 125 -19.33 -4.48 -11.83
CA TYR A 125 -18.61 -5.43 -10.98
C TYR A 125 -19.11 -5.42 -9.55
N SER A 126 -19.17 -6.61 -8.94
CA SER A 126 -19.30 -6.72 -7.49
C SER A 126 -18.06 -6.13 -6.79
N SER A 127 -18.18 -5.84 -5.48
CA SER A 127 -17.03 -5.39 -4.67
C SER A 127 -15.89 -6.42 -4.67
N GLY A 128 -16.23 -7.71 -4.65
CA GLY A 128 -15.27 -8.81 -4.73
C GLY A 128 -14.51 -8.83 -6.06
N MET A 129 -15.21 -8.70 -7.19
CA MET A 129 -14.59 -8.66 -8.53
C MET A 129 -13.63 -7.47 -8.67
N ARG A 130 -14.03 -6.27 -8.20
CA ARG A 130 -13.16 -5.09 -8.21
C ARG A 130 -11.89 -5.31 -7.37
N SER A 131 -12.06 -5.92 -6.19
CA SER A 131 -10.93 -6.21 -5.31
C SER A 131 -9.97 -7.25 -5.89
N ARG A 132 -10.49 -8.30 -6.55
CA ARG A 132 -9.67 -9.32 -7.23
C ARG A 132 -8.86 -8.69 -8.36
N LEU A 133 -9.48 -7.84 -9.19
CA LEU A 133 -8.80 -7.12 -10.26
C LEU A 133 -7.72 -6.19 -9.71
N ALA A 134 -8.05 -5.38 -8.70
CA ALA A 134 -7.12 -4.42 -8.08
C ALA A 134 -5.90 -5.12 -7.49
N PHE A 135 -6.13 -6.24 -6.82
CA PHE A 135 -5.05 -7.03 -6.22
C PHE A 135 -4.14 -7.64 -7.29
N GLY A 136 -4.72 -8.29 -8.32
CA GLY A 136 -3.96 -8.85 -9.44
C GLY A 136 -3.16 -7.78 -10.17
N LEU A 137 -3.76 -6.61 -10.41
CA LEU A 137 -3.07 -5.50 -11.06
C LEU A 137 -1.87 -5.00 -10.24
N SER A 138 -2.01 -4.91 -8.91
CA SER A 138 -0.89 -4.50 -8.04
C SER A 138 0.28 -5.49 -8.09
N LEU A 139 0.02 -6.78 -8.28
CA LEU A 139 1.04 -7.83 -8.39
C LEU A 139 1.61 -8.01 -9.81
N ALA A 140 0.98 -7.43 -10.83
CA ALA A 140 1.43 -7.54 -12.21
C ALA A 140 2.68 -6.70 -12.52
N PHE A 141 3.02 -5.76 -11.65
CA PHE A 141 4.19 -4.90 -11.76
C PHE A 141 5.28 -5.31 -10.78
N ASP A 142 6.53 -5.00 -11.15
CA ASP A 142 7.70 -5.22 -10.29
C ASP A 142 8.04 -3.90 -9.58
N PHE A 143 7.89 -3.90 -8.25
CA PHE A 143 8.28 -2.80 -7.37
C PHE A 143 9.40 -3.23 -6.43
N ASP A 144 10.26 -2.29 -6.06
CA ASP A 144 11.29 -2.51 -5.05
C ASP A 144 10.68 -2.54 -3.64
N VAL A 145 9.59 -1.77 -3.46
CA VAL A 145 8.86 -1.66 -2.19
C VAL A 145 7.35 -1.74 -2.45
N TYR A 146 6.70 -2.70 -1.81
CA TYR A 146 5.24 -2.80 -1.83
C TYR A 146 4.63 -2.10 -0.62
N ILE A 147 3.49 -1.44 -0.82
CA ILE A 147 2.69 -0.86 0.26
C ILE A 147 1.44 -1.71 0.47
N SER A 148 1.16 -2.08 1.73
CA SER A 148 -0.05 -2.81 2.11
C SER A 148 -0.77 -2.08 3.26
N ASP A 149 -2.01 -1.68 3.01
CA ASP A 149 -2.92 -1.10 4.03
C ASP A 149 -4.04 -2.11 4.28
N GLU A 150 -3.81 -3.06 5.21
CA GLU A 150 -4.75 -4.15 5.62
C GLU A 150 -5.31 -5.04 4.49
N ALA A 151 -4.94 -4.82 3.25
CA ALA A 151 -5.66 -5.26 2.07
C ALA A 151 -5.48 -6.75 1.68
N THR A 152 -5.02 -7.64 2.55
CA THR A 152 -4.89 -9.08 2.21
C THR A 152 -6.19 -9.88 2.33
N ALA A 153 -7.29 -9.26 2.79
CA ALA A 153 -8.58 -9.92 2.99
C ALA A 153 -9.52 -9.79 1.76
N VAL A 154 -9.04 -10.10 0.57
CA VAL A 154 -9.79 -9.94 -0.69
C VAL A 154 -10.46 -11.23 -1.12
N GLY A 155 -11.76 -11.19 -1.46
CA GLY A 155 -12.50 -12.30 -2.05
C GLY A 155 -12.94 -13.38 -1.05
N ASP A 156 -13.34 -14.55 -1.57
CA ASP A 156 -13.70 -15.73 -0.81
C ASP A 156 -12.45 -16.45 -0.23
N THR A 157 -12.68 -17.51 0.54
CA THR A 157 -11.61 -18.26 1.22
C THR A 157 -10.57 -18.83 0.27
N ALA A 158 -10.96 -19.28 -0.92
CA ALA A 158 -10.05 -19.84 -1.92
C ALA A 158 -9.17 -18.74 -2.51
N PHE A 159 -9.78 -17.62 -2.89
CA PHE A 159 -9.06 -16.48 -3.43
C PHE A 159 -8.12 -15.84 -2.40
N LYS A 160 -8.53 -15.78 -1.12
CA LYS A 160 -7.65 -15.30 -0.03
C LYS A 160 -6.37 -16.12 0.09
N LYS A 161 -6.45 -17.46 -0.03
CA LYS A 161 -5.27 -18.33 -0.02
C LYS A 161 -4.36 -18.05 -1.22
N LYS A 162 -4.94 -17.94 -2.44
CA LYS A 162 -4.22 -17.58 -3.67
C LYS A 162 -3.53 -16.24 -3.55
N ALA A 163 -4.26 -15.21 -3.11
CA ALA A 163 -3.75 -13.86 -2.94
C ALA A 163 -2.60 -13.79 -1.92
N LYS A 164 -2.77 -14.46 -0.75
CA LYS A 164 -1.73 -14.54 0.28
C LYS A 164 -0.45 -15.22 -0.23
N LYS A 165 -0.59 -16.32 -0.98
CA LYS A 165 0.55 -17.01 -1.58
C LYS A 165 1.26 -16.11 -2.60
N ALA A 166 0.53 -15.56 -3.58
CA ALA A 166 1.09 -14.69 -4.61
C ALA A 166 1.76 -13.45 -4.01
N PHE A 167 1.17 -12.87 -2.96
CA PHE A 167 1.76 -11.75 -2.23
C PHE A 167 3.07 -12.13 -1.55
N ARG A 168 3.11 -13.27 -0.82
CA ARG A 168 4.34 -13.75 -0.18
C ARG A 168 5.47 -14.03 -1.18
N ASP A 169 5.13 -14.66 -2.32
CA ASP A 169 6.09 -14.94 -3.39
C ASP A 169 6.66 -13.64 -3.98
N ARG A 170 5.87 -12.56 -3.99
CA ARG A 170 6.27 -11.25 -4.50
C ARG A 170 7.17 -10.51 -3.50
N ILE A 171 6.76 -10.42 -2.22
CA ILE A 171 7.55 -9.72 -1.19
C ILE A 171 8.84 -10.45 -0.81
N GLY A 172 8.97 -11.74 -1.06
CA GLY A 172 10.22 -12.47 -0.88
C GLY A 172 11.40 -11.95 -1.73
N LYS A 173 11.09 -11.09 -2.73
CA LYS A 173 12.07 -10.47 -3.63
C LYS A 173 12.13 -8.94 -3.50
N SER A 174 11.32 -8.35 -2.64
CA SER A 174 11.13 -6.90 -2.48
C SER A 174 10.92 -6.56 -1.01
N SER A 175 10.94 -5.28 -0.66
CA SER A 175 10.59 -4.81 0.69
C SER A 175 9.10 -4.51 0.80
N LEU A 176 8.61 -4.43 2.03
CA LEU A 176 7.22 -4.15 2.36
C LEU A 176 7.10 -2.99 3.35
N ILE A 177 6.15 -2.09 3.13
CA ILE A 177 5.66 -1.17 4.16
C ILE A 177 4.20 -1.52 4.42
N MET A 178 3.90 -1.97 5.64
CA MET A 178 2.61 -2.58 5.94
C MET A 178 1.94 -1.97 7.18
N VAL A 179 0.64 -1.72 7.07
CA VAL A 179 -0.26 -1.53 8.20
C VAL A 179 -1.07 -2.81 8.40
N SER A 180 -1.12 -3.33 9.61
CA SER A 180 -1.99 -4.45 9.95
C SER A 180 -2.44 -4.38 11.42
N HIS A 181 -3.68 -4.80 11.68
CA HIS A 181 -4.16 -5.02 13.05
C HIS A 181 -3.70 -6.37 13.63
N SER A 182 -3.15 -7.25 12.81
CA SER A 182 -2.60 -8.54 13.26
C SER A 182 -1.11 -8.40 13.54
N VAL A 183 -0.75 -8.40 14.83
CA VAL A 183 0.65 -8.38 15.29
C VAL A 183 1.45 -9.53 14.67
N GLY A 184 0.87 -10.75 14.64
CA GLY A 184 1.56 -11.91 14.07
C GLY A 184 1.90 -11.75 12.60
N ILE A 185 1.05 -11.08 11.79
CA ILE A 185 1.37 -10.82 10.37
C ILE A 185 2.52 -9.81 10.26
N LEU A 186 2.54 -8.78 11.12
CA LEU A 186 3.65 -7.83 11.14
C LEU A 186 4.96 -8.52 11.51
N GLN A 187 4.96 -9.36 12.54
CA GLN A 187 6.14 -10.12 12.98
C GLN A 187 6.63 -11.13 11.94
N ASP A 188 5.72 -11.74 11.17
CA ASP A 188 6.07 -12.65 10.08
C ASP A 188 6.74 -11.94 8.89
N LEU A 189 6.42 -10.67 8.63
CA LEU A 189 6.75 -10.00 7.38
C LEU A 189 7.65 -8.76 7.51
N CYS A 190 7.76 -8.17 8.71
CA CYS A 190 8.48 -6.92 8.94
C CYS A 190 9.62 -7.12 9.93
N GLN A 191 10.76 -6.47 9.67
CA GLN A 191 11.93 -6.47 10.54
C GLN A 191 11.94 -5.24 11.45
N ALA A 192 11.58 -4.08 10.90
CA ALA A 192 11.60 -2.79 11.60
C ALA A 192 10.19 -2.24 11.80
N GLY A 193 10.05 -1.23 12.64
CA GLY A 193 8.79 -0.56 12.91
C GLY A 193 8.88 0.95 12.82
N ILE A 194 7.78 1.58 12.37
CA ILE A 194 7.54 3.01 12.52
C ILE A 194 6.29 3.16 13.38
N TRP A 195 6.46 3.80 14.53
CA TRP A 195 5.32 4.17 15.37
C TRP A 195 4.89 5.60 15.09
N LEU A 196 3.64 5.75 14.59
CA LEU A 196 3.00 7.04 14.41
C LEU A 196 2.22 7.42 15.68
N HIS A 197 2.65 8.52 16.30
CA HIS A 197 2.06 9.06 17.50
C HIS A 197 1.94 10.59 17.41
N GLN A 198 0.73 11.12 17.57
CA GLN A 198 0.46 12.57 17.56
C GLN A 198 1.07 13.31 16.34
N GLY A 199 0.98 12.70 15.17
CA GLY A 199 1.49 13.27 13.92
C GLY A 199 2.99 13.12 13.69
N GLN A 200 3.74 12.57 14.65
CA GLN A 200 5.17 12.29 14.54
C GLN A 200 5.42 10.81 14.25
N ALA A 201 6.55 10.51 13.62
CA ALA A 201 6.98 9.14 13.33
C ALA A 201 8.27 8.82 14.11
N ILE A 202 8.25 7.72 14.84
CA ILE A 202 9.40 7.21 15.59
C ILE A 202 9.86 5.91 14.94
N TRP A 203 11.11 5.89 14.49
CA TRP A 203 11.74 4.71 13.89
C TRP A 203 12.27 3.76 14.95
N PHE A 204 12.10 2.45 14.71
CA PHE A 204 12.68 1.37 15.50
C PHE A 204 13.33 0.33 14.57
N ASP A 205 14.57 -0.02 14.84
CA ASP A 205 15.31 -1.04 14.06
C ASP A 205 14.72 -2.44 14.20
N LYS A 206 13.97 -2.68 15.28
CA LYS A 206 13.22 -3.91 15.51
C LYS A 206 11.73 -3.63 15.66
N LEU A 207 10.93 -4.43 14.99
CA LEU A 207 9.47 -4.32 15.06
C LEU A 207 8.94 -4.48 16.48
N ASP A 208 9.51 -5.43 17.25
CA ASP A 208 9.04 -5.71 18.62
C ASP A 208 9.22 -4.52 19.56
N ASP A 209 10.27 -3.73 19.39
CA ASP A 209 10.50 -2.51 20.17
C ASP A 209 9.43 -1.44 19.86
N ALA A 210 9.04 -1.32 18.58
CA ALA A 210 7.95 -0.42 18.18
C ALA A 210 6.58 -0.88 18.75
N LEU A 211 6.33 -2.19 18.76
CA LEU A 211 5.12 -2.77 19.35
C LEU A 211 5.08 -2.56 20.87
N ALA A 212 6.20 -2.73 21.56
CA ALA A 212 6.33 -2.48 23.00
C ALA A 212 6.02 -1.02 23.33
N ALA A 213 6.66 -0.08 22.65
CA ALA A 213 6.43 1.36 22.84
C ALA A 213 4.97 1.76 22.59
N TYR A 214 4.35 1.18 21.54
CA TYR A 214 2.93 1.40 21.26
C TYR A 214 2.03 0.87 22.39
N ASN A 215 2.27 -0.35 22.88
CA ASN A 215 1.47 -0.95 23.94
C ASN A 215 1.59 -0.17 25.26
N GLU A 216 2.77 0.29 25.62
CA GLU A 216 2.97 1.15 26.81
C GLU A 216 2.18 2.46 26.70
N SER A 217 2.07 3.03 25.51
CA SER A 217 1.33 4.27 25.27
C SER A 217 -0.20 4.13 25.39
N ILE A 218 -0.73 2.91 25.26
CA ILE A 218 -2.17 2.62 25.39
C ILE A 218 -2.54 2.31 26.84
N SER A 219 -1.58 1.79 27.61
CA SER A 219 -1.80 1.39 29.00
C SER A 219 -1.78 2.56 29.99
N LYS A 220 -1.39 3.74 29.51
CA LYS A 220 -1.43 5.02 30.24
C LYS A 220 -2.67 5.82 29.86
#